data_37a6095e80c01e208c3cfc363e39eabe
#
_entry.id   37a6095e80c01e208c3cfc363e39eabe
#
_cell.length_a   1.000
_cell.length_b   1.000
_cell.length_c   1.000
_cell.angle_alpha   90.00
_cell.angle_beta   90.00
_cell.angle_gamma   90.00
#
_symmetry.space_group_name_H-M   'P 1'
#
loop_
_entity.id
_entity.type
_entity.pdbx_description
1 polymer ?
#
loop_
_entity_poly.entity_id
_entity_poly.type
_entity_poly.pdbx_seq_one_letter_code
_entity_poly.pdbx_strand_id
1 'polypeptide(L)'
;GGGVGDATVRFHRKTARGKVLKVLRETYRRDDVPCGVVAWETGADADADDRAPVLDASGIVNSTASAHYIVIDTNVVLHQMDVLESPVFTNVIVPQTVANEVRNRSMPLYNRLRTLLGDTDRRFWLFYNEFCASTAITHDADESINDRNDRAIRATATWYQAQLRARAPTQHVRTIVLVSDDVACVHRARTDGLHACSMREYIRGFANATQLEELLSARTLEERPSGDAHGFDEYWETEQLEAGVRAGTVHRG
;
A
#
# COMPACT_ATOMS: atom_id res chain seq x y z
N GLY A 1 15.10 -21.67 -6.83
CA GLY A 1 15.56 -20.69 -7.77
C GLY A 1 16.04 -19.48 -7.02
N GLY A 2 17.34 -19.13 -7.15
CA GLY A 2 17.93 -18.00 -6.46
C GLY A 2 17.41 -16.69 -7.03
N GLY A 3 16.72 -15.90 -6.21
CA GLY A 3 16.36 -14.53 -6.57
C GLY A 3 17.62 -13.68 -6.68
N VAL A 4 17.78 -13.01 -7.78
CA VAL A 4 18.82 -11.98 -7.96
C VAL A 4 18.43 -10.80 -7.11
N GLY A 5 19.29 -10.36 -6.18
CA GLY A 5 19.07 -9.19 -5.36
C GLY A 5 18.94 -7.93 -6.24
N ASP A 6 17.74 -7.37 -6.33
CA ASP A 6 17.41 -6.30 -7.29
C ASP A 6 17.85 -4.92 -6.83
N ALA A 7 18.06 -4.72 -5.54
CA ALA A 7 18.53 -3.43 -5.01
C ALA A 7 19.36 -3.61 -3.74
N THR A 8 20.52 -2.98 -3.74
CA THR A 8 21.38 -2.90 -2.56
C THR A 8 21.45 -1.45 -2.12
N VAL A 9 20.87 -1.15 -0.96
CA VAL A 9 20.92 0.19 -0.37
C VAL A 9 21.99 0.22 0.72
N ARG A 10 22.85 1.21 0.67
CA ARG A 10 23.88 1.47 1.70
C ARG A 10 23.53 2.76 2.42
N PHE A 11 23.42 2.70 3.75
CA PHE A 11 23.23 3.88 4.55
C PHE A 11 24.17 3.90 5.76
N HIS A 12 24.40 5.08 6.30
CA HIS A 12 25.23 5.27 7.48
C HIS A 12 24.33 5.51 8.69
N ARG A 13 24.48 4.69 9.70
CA ARG A 13 23.77 4.85 10.97
C ARG A 13 24.74 5.35 12.04
N LYS A 14 24.41 6.44 12.70
CA LYS A 14 25.16 6.94 13.85
C LYS A 14 24.68 6.26 15.12
N THR A 15 25.58 5.66 15.86
CA THR A 15 25.27 5.06 17.17
C THR A 15 25.11 6.14 18.23
N ALA A 16 24.51 5.83 19.37
CA ALA A 16 24.41 6.73 20.52
C ALA A 16 25.78 7.25 21.01
N ARG A 17 26.85 6.50 20.75
CA ARG A 17 28.23 6.86 21.08
C ARG A 17 28.96 7.60 19.94
N GLY A 18 28.25 8.05 18.94
CA GLY A 18 28.78 8.82 17.81
C GLY A 18 29.51 8.02 16.74
N LYS A 19 29.62 6.70 16.86
CA LYS A 19 30.26 5.85 15.85
C LYS A 19 29.35 5.74 14.62
N VAL A 20 29.89 5.95 13.44
CA VAL A 20 29.18 5.77 12.17
C VAL A 20 29.33 4.30 11.74
N LEU A 21 28.21 3.63 11.58
CA LEU A 21 28.11 2.26 11.06
C LEU A 21 27.61 2.34 9.62
N LYS A 22 28.33 1.65 8.72
CA LYS A 22 27.84 1.41 7.36
C LYS A 22 26.90 0.21 7.40
N VAL A 23 25.66 0.42 7.01
CA VAL A 23 24.64 -0.64 6.92
C VAL A 23 24.38 -0.92 5.45
N LEU A 24 24.40 -2.20 5.09
CA LEU A 24 24.03 -2.68 3.77
C LEU A 24 22.65 -3.34 3.91
N ARG A 25 21.69 -2.91 3.13
CA ARG A 25 20.39 -3.56 3.02
C ARG A 25 20.23 -4.09 1.59
N GLU A 26 20.05 -5.39 1.46
CA GLU A 26 19.71 -6.04 0.22
C GLU A 26 18.21 -6.31 0.21
N THR A 27 17.55 -5.96 -0.88
CA THR A 27 16.13 -6.20 -1.09
C THR A 27 15.97 -7.28 -2.15
N TYR A 28 15.29 -8.36 -1.78
CA TYR A 28 14.97 -9.46 -2.67
C TYR A 28 13.49 -9.39 -3.00
N ARG A 29 13.16 -9.34 -4.28
CA ARG A 29 11.79 -9.42 -4.77
C ARG A 29 11.40 -10.87 -4.98
N ARG A 30 10.17 -11.22 -4.63
CA ARG A 30 9.63 -12.58 -4.67
C ARG A 30 8.32 -12.58 -5.43
N ASP A 31 8.00 -13.71 -6.08
CA ASP A 31 6.71 -13.92 -6.75
C ASP A 31 5.66 -14.53 -5.82
N ASP A 32 6.09 -15.10 -4.68
CA ASP A 32 5.30 -15.82 -3.69
C ASP A 32 4.94 -14.98 -2.46
N VAL A 33 4.80 -13.66 -2.62
CA VAL A 33 4.36 -12.78 -1.52
C VAL A 33 2.89 -13.07 -1.22
N PRO A 34 2.53 -13.40 0.06
CA PRO A 34 1.16 -13.67 0.45
C PRO A 34 0.20 -12.53 0.11
N CYS A 35 -0.91 -12.85 -0.52
CA CYS A 35 -1.93 -11.87 -0.92
C CYS A 35 -3.04 -11.67 0.13
N GLY A 36 -3.04 -12.47 1.20
CA GLY A 36 -4.03 -12.40 2.27
C GLY A 36 -5.36 -13.12 1.97
N VAL A 37 -5.51 -13.74 0.80
CA VAL A 37 -6.67 -14.53 0.42
C VAL A 37 -6.22 -15.97 0.18
N VAL A 38 -6.42 -16.85 1.15
CA VAL A 38 -5.93 -18.25 1.09
C VAL A 38 -6.41 -19.00 -0.14
N ALA A 39 -7.63 -18.78 -0.58
CA ALA A 39 -8.15 -19.40 -1.79
C ALA A 39 -7.33 -19.06 -3.05
N TRP A 40 -6.42 -18.09 -2.96
CA TRP A 40 -5.54 -17.66 -4.06
C TRP A 40 -4.12 -18.22 -3.91
N GLU A 41 -3.77 -18.71 -2.75
CA GLU A 41 -2.45 -19.27 -2.44
C GLU A 41 -2.39 -20.76 -2.77
N THR A 42 -2.82 -21.12 -4.01
CA THR A 42 -2.78 -22.51 -4.46
C THR A 42 -1.35 -22.97 -4.74
N GLY A 43 -0.85 -23.90 -3.97
CA GLY A 43 0.39 -24.63 -4.23
C GLY A 43 1.51 -24.44 -3.21
N ALA A 44 1.32 -23.63 -2.21
CA ALA A 44 2.23 -23.61 -1.06
C ALA A 44 1.72 -24.60 -0.02
N ASP A 45 2.64 -25.37 0.52
CA ASP A 45 2.42 -26.23 1.65
C ASP A 45 1.61 -25.49 2.72
N ALA A 46 0.40 -25.96 2.99
CA ALA A 46 -0.54 -25.36 3.95
C ALA A 46 -0.01 -25.37 5.40
N ASP A 47 1.22 -25.84 5.59
CA ASP A 47 1.88 -25.98 6.89
C ASP A 47 2.73 -24.76 7.31
N ALA A 48 2.81 -23.70 6.49
CA ALA A 48 3.90 -22.74 6.69
C ALA A 48 3.56 -21.49 7.49
N ASP A 49 2.31 -21.14 7.74
CA ASP A 49 2.03 -20.01 8.65
C ASP A 49 0.65 -20.19 9.29
N ASP A 50 0.64 -20.28 10.61
CA ASP A 50 -0.52 -20.36 11.50
C ASP A 50 -1.42 -19.09 11.44
N ARG A 51 -1.31 -18.32 10.36
CA ARG A 51 -2.11 -17.13 10.12
C ARG A 51 -3.34 -17.50 9.31
N ALA A 52 -4.48 -17.50 9.97
CA ALA A 52 -5.78 -17.55 9.30
C ALA A 52 -5.86 -16.51 8.18
N PRO A 53 -6.55 -16.82 7.05
CA PRO A 53 -6.75 -15.87 5.98
C PRO A 53 -7.42 -14.61 6.53
N VAL A 54 -6.78 -13.46 6.30
CA VAL A 54 -7.28 -12.20 6.82
C VAL A 54 -8.43 -11.68 5.96
N LEU A 55 -8.27 -11.75 4.63
CA LEU A 55 -9.29 -11.27 3.71
C LEU A 55 -10.34 -12.35 3.47
N ASP A 56 -11.61 -11.94 3.49
CA ASP A 56 -12.71 -12.84 3.16
C ASP A 56 -12.69 -13.22 1.68
N ALA A 57 -12.63 -14.53 1.41
CA ALA A 57 -12.65 -15.05 0.05
C ALA A 57 -13.93 -14.68 -0.73
N SER A 58 -15.05 -14.36 -0.05
CA SER A 58 -16.26 -13.86 -0.69
C SER A 58 -16.15 -12.42 -1.16
N GLY A 59 -15.24 -11.62 -0.58
CA GLY A 59 -15.12 -10.19 -0.83
C GLY A 59 -16.35 -9.38 -0.42
N ILE A 60 -17.17 -9.92 0.48
CA ILE A 60 -18.35 -9.23 0.95
C ILE A 60 -17.92 -8.08 1.87
N VAL A 61 -18.26 -6.88 1.47
CA VAL A 61 -18.18 -5.68 2.30
C VAL A 61 -19.60 -5.31 2.70
N ASN A 62 -19.78 -4.76 3.89
CA ASN A 62 -21.09 -4.30 4.39
C ASN A 62 -21.59 -3.04 3.66
N SER A 63 -21.33 -2.93 2.39
CA SER A 63 -21.87 -1.89 1.52
C SER A 63 -23.00 -2.49 0.67
N THR A 64 -23.88 -1.64 0.18
CA THR A 64 -24.93 -1.99 -0.77
C THR A 64 -24.37 -2.35 -2.15
N ALA A 65 -23.08 -2.17 -2.36
CA ALA A 65 -22.38 -2.49 -3.59
C ALA A 65 -22.08 -3.99 -3.70
N SER A 66 -21.71 -4.42 -4.90
CA SER A 66 -21.22 -5.76 -5.17
C SER A 66 -19.99 -6.11 -4.32
N ALA A 67 -19.74 -7.39 -4.11
CA ALA A 67 -18.56 -7.88 -3.41
C ALA A 67 -17.25 -7.28 -3.98
N HIS A 68 -16.44 -6.65 -3.14
CA HIS A 68 -15.20 -6.00 -3.54
C HIS A 68 -14.17 -5.98 -2.39
N TYR A 69 -12.93 -5.68 -2.73
CA TYR A 69 -11.86 -5.34 -1.78
C TYR A 69 -11.46 -3.88 -1.95
N ILE A 70 -10.97 -3.28 -0.89
CA ILE A 70 -10.55 -1.90 -0.88
C ILE A 70 -9.02 -1.86 -0.83
N VAL A 71 -8.39 -1.09 -1.72
CA VAL A 71 -7.00 -0.67 -1.58
C VAL A 71 -7.03 0.79 -1.15
N ILE A 72 -6.36 1.13 -0.06
CA ILE A 72 -6.33 2.50 0.47
C ILE A 72 -5.02 3.20 0.18
N ASP A 73 -5.12 4.50 -0.07
CA ASP A 73 -4.00 5.41 -0.25
C ASP A 73 -3.53 6.00 1.09
N THR A 74 -2.33 6.54 1.11
CA THR A 74 -1.73 7.21 2.27
C THR A 74 -2.58 8.36 2.79
N ASN A 75 -3.13 9.20 1.92
CA ASN A 75 -3.96 10.34 2.29
C ASN A 75 -5.23 9.93 3.03
N VAL A 76 -5.81 8.77 2.68
CA VAL A 76 -6.96 8.21 3.39
C VAL A 76 -6.59 7.85 4.83
N VAL A 77 -5.44 7.22 5.05
CA VAL A 77 -4.98 6.90 6.41
C VAL A 77 -4.66 8.16 7.21
N LEU A 78 -4.01 9.14 6.58
CA LEU A 78 -3.59 10.36 7.25
C LEU A 78 -4.76 11.27 7.64
N HIS A 79 -5.83 11.28 6.86
CA HIS A 79 -6.92 12.26 7.03
C HIS A 79 -8.26 11.63 7.41
N GLN A 80 -8.49 10.35 7.13
CA GLN A 80 -9.78 9.69 7.32
C GLN A 80 -9.69 8.49 8.27
N MET A 81 -8.72 8.49 9.19
CA MET A 81 -8.53 7.37 10.13
C MET A 81 -9.77 7.09 10.96
N ASP A 82 -10.51 8.13 11.38
CA ASP A 82 -11.72 7.99 12.20
C ASP A 82 -12.83 7.25 11.41
N VAL A 83 -12.91 7.48 10.10
CA VAL A 83 -13.81 6.74 9.21
C VAL A 83 -13.36 5.29 9.06
N LEU A 84 -12.04 5.05 8.86
CA LEU A 84 -11.50 3.69 8.72
C LEU A 84 -11.69 2.83 9.96
N GLU A 85 -11.73 3.43 11.15
CA GLU A 85 -12.01 2.72 12.39
C GLU A 85 -13.47 2.30 12.56
N SER A 86 -14.39 2.83 11.74
CA SER A 86 -15.77 2.37 11.73
C SER A 86 -15.86 0.88 11.40
N PRO A 87 -16.67 0.09 12.15
CA PRO A 87 -16.77 -1.36 11.97
C PRO A 87 -17.23 -1.81 10.59
N VAL A 88 -17.80 -0.93 9.79
CA VAL A 88 -18.27 -1.25 8.43
C VAL A 88 -17.12 -1.46 7.44
N PHE A 89 -15.92 -0.94 7.74
CA PHE A 89 -14.76 -1.13 6.89
C PHE A 89 -14.11 -2.48 7.17
N THR A 90 -14.21 -3.38 6.21
CA THR A 90 -13.62 -4.72 6.22
C THR A 90 -13.01 -5.03 4.85
N ASN A 91 -12.16 -6.06 4.78
CA ASN A 91 -11.50 -6.47 3.53
C ASN A 91 -10.66 -5.35 2.89
N VAL A 92 -9.86 -4.70 3.71
CA VAL A 92 -9.00 -3.58 3.33
C VAL A 92 -7.58 -4.05 3.11
N ILE A 93 -7.06 -3.78 1.93
CA ILE A 93 -5.67 -4.03 1.56
C ILE A 93 -4.88 -2.75 1.78
N VAL A 94 -3.86 -2.84 2.62
CA VAL A 94 -2.94 -1.75 2.92
C VAL A 94 -1.60 -2.05 2.27
N PRO A 95 -1.20 -1.35 1.19
CA PRO A 95 0.14 -1.50 0.63
C PRO A 95 1.22 -1.15 1.66
N GLN A 96 2.33 -1.87 1.66
CA GLN A 96 3.48 -1.56 2.52
C GLN A 96 3.99 -0.13 2.30
N THR A 97 3.95 0.36 1.08
CA THR A 97 4.27 1.75 0.72
C THR A 97 3.45 2.72 1.57
N VAL A 98 2.13 2.51 1.67
CA VAL A 98 1.23 3.32 2.53
C VAL A 98 1.64 3.24 4.00
N ALA A 99 1.83 2.02 4.52
CA ALA A 99 2.19 1.83 5.92
C ALA A 99 3.53 2.51 6.27
N ASN A 100 4.51 2.44 5.37
CA ASN A 100 5.80 3.10 5.53
C ASN A 100 5.67 4.61 5.52
N GLU A 101 4.92 5.17 4.58
CA GLU A 101 4.71 6.60 4.47
C GLU A 101 3.95 7.16 5.69
N VAL A 102 2.87 6.50 6.11
CA VAL A 102 2.13 6.87 7.33
C VAL A 102 3.05 6.84 8.57
N ARG A 103 3.89 5.80 8.70
CA ARG A 103 4.84 5.70 9.80
C ARG A 103 5.81 6.87 9.85
N ASN A 104 6.26 7.32 8.69
CA ASN A 104 7.21 8.41 8.56
C ASN A 104 6.56 9.78 8.85
N ARG A 105 5.30 9.96 8.44
CA ARG A 105 4.57 11.22 8.63
C ARG A 105 3.90 11.35 10.00
N SER A 106 3.36 10.25 10.55
CA SER A 106 2.61 10.28 11.81
C SER A 106 2.65 8.94 12.53
N MET A 107 3.51 8.83 13.53
CA MET A 107 3.58 7.64 14.38
C MET A 107 2.26 7.34 15.12
N PRO A 108 1.50 8.32 15.64
CA PRO A 108 0.20 8.05 16.25
C PRO A 108 -0.79 7.38 15.28
N LEU A 109 -0.92 7.88 14.03
CA LEU A 109 -1.79 7.28 13.02
C LEU A 109 -1.30 5.89 12.59
N TYR A 110 0.02 5.72 12.49
CA TYR A 110 0.60 4.40 12.22
C TYR A 110 0.25 3.38 13.32
N ASN A 111 0.26 3.79 14.59
CA ASN A 111 -0.13 2.90 15.69
C ASN A 111 -1.63 2.53 15.62
N ARG A 112 -2.51 3.47 15.25
CA ARG A 112 -3.94 3.19 15.01
C ARG A 112 -4.11 2.21 13.83
N LEU A 113 -3.41 2.45 12.72
CA LEU A 113 -3.41 1.53 11.57
C LEU A 113 -2.93 0.13 11.97
N ARG A 114 -1.88 0.02 12.79
CA ARG A 114 -1.41 -1.27 13.30
C ARG A 114 -2.45 -1.99 14.16
N THR A 115 -3.25 -1.28 14.91
CA THR A 115 -4.36 -1.87 15.67
C THR A 115 -5.38 -2.49 14.71
N LEU A 116 -5.76 -1.79 13.63
CA LEU A 116 -6.65 -2.34 12.61
C LEU A 116 -6.06 -3.57 11.90
N LEU A 117 -4.75 -3.53 11.60
CA LEU A 117 -4.04 -4.66 10.98
C LEU A 117 -3.92 -5.89 11.89
N GLY A 118 -3.98 -5.69 13.21
CA GLY A 118 -3.95 -6.76 14.22
C GLY A 118 -5.33 -7.31 14.58
N ASP A 119 -6.40 -6.66 14.17
CA ASP A 119 -7.77 -7.05 14.47
C ASP A 119 -8.31 -7.98 13.37
N THR A 120 -8.46 -9.26 13.69
CA THR A 120 -8.91 -10.29 12.75
C THR A 120 -10.33 -10.06 12.24
N ASP A 121 -11.19 -9.43 13.03
CA ASP A 121 -12.58 -9.17 12.65
C ASP A 121 -12.68 -8.05 11.60
N ARG A 122 -11.69 -7.16 11.60
CA ARG A 122 -11.63 -6.03 10.67
C ARG A 122 -11.09 -6.42 9.30
N ARG A 123 -10.33 -7.52 9.19
CA ARG A 123 -9.80 -8.03 7.92
C ARG A 123 -9.00 -7.00 7.13
N PHE A 124 -8.10 -6.30 7.82
CA PHE A 124 -7.11 -5.42 7.21
C PHE A 124 -5.86 -6.23 6.91
N TRP A 125 -5.40 -6.20 5.67
CA TRP A 125 -4.24 -6.95 5.21
C TRP A 125 -3.10 -6.03 4.80
N LEU A 126 -1.92 -6.19 5.43
CA LEU A 126 -0.70 -5.51 5.01
C LEU A 126 -0.07 -6.29 3.85
N PHE A 127 -0.13 -5.74 2.66
CA PHE A 127 0.48 -6.35 1.48
C PHE A 127 1.88 -5.77 1.23
N TYR A 128 2.87 -6.65 1.16
CA TYR A 128 4.27 -6.28 0.97
C TYR A 128 4.60 -6.02 -0.50
N ASN A 129 3.98 -5.00 -1.09
CA ASN A 129 4.07 -4.66 -2.51
C ASN A 129 5.49 -4.33 -2.98
N GLU A 130 6.36 -3.83 -2.11
CA GLU A 130 7.75 -3.50 -2.47
C GLU A 130 8.64 -4.75 -2.59
N PHE A 131 8.25 -5.85 -1.95
CA PHE A 131 8.95 -7.14 -2.05
C PHE A 131 8.30 -8.11 -3.05
N CYS A 132 7.12 -7.81 -3.56
CA CYS A 132 6.46 -8.58 -4.60
C CYS A 132 7.01 -8.17 -5.98
N ALA A 133 7.60 -9.11 -6.72
CA ALA A 133 8.21 -8.83 -8.02
C ALA A 133 7.23 -8.21 -9.03
N SER A 134 5.96 -8.63 -8.97
CA SER A 134 4.90 -8.14 -9.87
C SER A 134 4.36 -6.75 -9.53
N THR A 135 4.59 -6.23 -8.33
CA THR A 135 4.08 -4.92 -7.88
C THR A 135 5.16 -3.94 -7.49
N ALA A 136 6.39 -4.43 -7.31
CA ALA A 136 7.52 -3.58 -7.01
C ALA A 136 7.83 -2.67 -8.20
N ILE A 137 7.91 -1.38 -7.95
CA ILE A 137 8.27 -0.40 -8.96
C ILE A 137 9.63 0.21 -8.67
N THR A 138 10.34 0.58 -9.74
CA THR A 138 11.56 1.36 -9.64
C THR A 138 11.23 2.84 -9.68
N HIS A 139 12.07 3.65 -9.07
CA HIS A 139 11.96 5.10 -9.17
C HIS A 139 12.48 5.57 -10.53
N ASP A 140 11.71 6.42 -11.20
CA ASP A 140 12.09 7.04 -12.46
C ASP A 140 12.85 8.35 -12.16
N ALA A 141 13.86 8.70 -12.96
CA ALA A 141 14.79 9.80 -12.67
C ALA A 141 14.13 11.17 -12.45
N ASP A 142 12.99 11.39 -13.10
CA ASP A 142 12.25 12.66 -13.04
C ASP A 142 10.96 12.57 -12.20
N GLU A 143 10.78 11.48 -11.47
CA GLU A 143 9.58 11.21 -10.68
C GLU A 143 9.77 11.67 -9.23
N SER A 144 8.79 12.37 -8.66
CA SER A 144 8.79 12.64 -7.23
C SER A 144 8.52 11.36 -6.42
N ILE A 145 8.96 11.34 -5.16
CA ILE A 145 8.68 10.21 -4.25
C ILE A 145 7.17 10.00 -4.08
N ASN A 146 6.40 11.07 -4.03
CA ASN A 146 4.94 10.99 -3.95
C ASN A 146 4.34 10.35 -5.21
N ASP A 147 4.75 10.77 -6.40
CA ASP A 147 4.26 10.18 -7.66
C ASP A 147 4.66 8.70 -7.77
N ARG A 148 5.88 8.35 -7.34
CA ARG A 148 6.32 6.94 -7.25
C ARG A 148 5.43 6.15 -6.29
N ASN A 149 5.12 6.67 -5.11
CA ASN A 149 4.27 6.01 -4.14
C ASN A 149 2.84 5.81 -4.67
N ASP A 150 2.26 6.83 -5.28
CA ASP A 150 0.96 6.75 -5.95
C ASP A 150 0.96 5.67 -7.04
N ARG A 151 2.05 5.58 -7.82
CA ARG A 151 2.21 4.56 -8.86
C ARG A 151 2.33 3.16 -8.24
N ALA A 152 3.03 3.00 -7.11
CA ALA A 152 3.13 1.72 -6.39
C ALA A 152 1.77 1.26 -5.84
N ILE A 153 0.96 2.19 -5.33
CA ILE A 153 -0.39 1.91 -4.83
C ILE A 153 -1.29 1.47 -5.99
N ARG A 154 -1.28 2.19 -7.12
CA ARG A 154 -2.05 1.80 -8.32
C ARG A 154 -1.59 0.46 -8.89
N ALA A 155 -0.29 0.21 -8.94
CA ALA A 155 0.25 -1.09 -9.37
C ALA A 155 -0.25 -2.24 -8.48
N THR A 156 -0.32 -2.02 -7.16
CA THR A 156 -0.91 -2.97 -6.22
C THR A 156 -2.37 -3.25 -6.54
N ALA A 157 -3.19 -2.22 -6.73
CA ALA A 157 -4.62 -2.38 -7.06
C ALA A 157 -4.81 -3.12 -8.41
N THR A 158 -4.00 -2.78 -9.41
CA THR A 158 -4.02 -3.43 -10.72
C THR A 158 -3.67 -4.91 -10.62
N TRP A 159 -2.64 -5.23 -9.85
CA TRP A 159 -2.21 -6.62 -9.62
C TRP A 159 -3.33 -7.43 -8.95
N TYR A 160 -3.93 -6.92 -7.88
CA TYR A 160 -5.04 -7.59 -7.22
C TYR A 160 -6.24 -7.79 -8.17
N GLN A 161 -6.57 -6.78 -8.98
CA GLN A 161 -7.64 -6.90 -9.96
C GLN A 161 -7.34 -7.97 -11.02
N ALA A 162 -6.09 -8.08 -11.46
CA ALA A 162 -5.67 -9.13 -12.38
C ALA A 162 -5.76 -10.53 -11.74
N GLN A 163 -5.34 -10.67 -10.46
CA GLN A 163 -5.47 -11.92 -9.72
C GLN A 163 -6.93 -12.35 -9.57
N LEU A 164 -7.84 -11.42 -9.27
CA LEU A 164 -9.28 -11.69 -9.21
C LEU A 164 -9.82 -12.21 -10.53
N ARG A 165 -9.50 -11.55 -11.64
CA ARG A 165 -9.94 -11.94 -12.99
C ARG A 165 -9.42 -13.32 -13.39
N ALA A 166 -8.17 -13.61 -13.08
CA ALA A 166 -7.54 -14.88 -13.44
C ALA A 166 -8.15 -16.08 -12.69
N ARG A 167 -8.63 -15.88 -11.47
CA ARG A 167 -9.05 -16.97 -10.58
C ARG A 167 -10.56 -17.18 -10.47
N ALA A 168 -11.36 -16.23 -10.90
CA ALA A 168 -12.82 -16.30 -10.87
C ALA A 168 -13.44 -15.87 -12.22
N PRO A 169 -13.16 -16.57 -13.33
CA PRO A 169 -13.62 -16.13 -14.65
C PRO A 169 -15.14 -16.22 -14.85
N THR A 170 -15.88 -16.93 -13.99
CA THR A 170 -17.30 -17.25 -14.19
C THR A 170 -18.24 -16.86 -13.06
N GLN A 171 -17.74 -16.39 -11.93
CA GLN A 171 -18.56 -15.90 -10.82
C GLN A 171 -18.60 -14.37 -10.81
N HIS A 172 -19.65 -13.79 -10.19
CA HIS A 172 -19.82 -12.35 -10.02
C HIS A 172 -18.46 -11.67 -9.75
N VAL A 173 -18.02 -10.89 -10.71
CA VAL A 173 -16.67 -10.33 -10.72
C VAL A 173 -16.51 -9.46 -9.49
N ARG A 174 -15.79 -9.97 -8.51
CA ARG A 174 -15.31 -9.15 -7.41
C ARG A 174 -14.42 -8.07 -7.99
N THR A 175 -14.47 -6.92 -7.40
CA THR A 175 -13.70 -5.79 -7.91
C THR A 175 -12.73 -5.28 -6.86
N ILE A 176 -11.68 -4.63 -7.30
CA ILE A 176 -10.83 -3.82 -6.44
C ILE A 176 -11.29 -2.38 -6.56
N VAL A 177 -11.51 -1.74 -5.42
CA VAL A 177 -11.80 -0.31 -5.34
C VAL A 177 -10.60 0.39 -4.71
N LEU A 178 -9.96 1.26 -5.46
CA LEU A 178 -8.92 2.14 -4.92
C LEU A 178 -9.58 3.37 -4.30
N VAL A 179 -9.38 3.56 -3.00
CA VAL A 179 -9.89 4.74 -2.29
C VAL A 179 -8.73 5.69 -2.02
N SER A 180 -8.82 6.89 -2.58
CA SER A 180 -7.82 7.95 -2.43
C SER A 180 -8.49 9.31 -2.41
N ASP A 181 -8.09 10.18 -1.49
CA ASP A 181 -8.53 11.57 -1.48
C ASP A 181 -7.64 12.49 -2.35
N ASP A 182 -6.70 11.92 -3.12
CA ASP A 182 -5.95 12.65 -4.16
C ASP A 182 -6.68 12.54 -5.51
N VAL A 183 -7.15 13.68 -6.01
CA VAL A 183 -7.89 13.77 -7.29
C VAL A 183 -7.04 13.25 -8.46
N ALA A 184 -5.75 13.58 -8.48
CA ALA A 184 -4.87 13.15 -9.56
C ALA A 184 -4.64 11.64 -9.52
N CYS A 185 -4.47 11.06 -8.32
CA CYS A 185 -4.36 9.62 -8.13
C CYS A 185 -5.65 8.90 -8.59
N VAL A 186 -6.82 9.37 -8.18
CA VAL A 186 -8.13 8.82 -8.60
C VAL A 186 -8.29 8.90 -10.12
N HIS A 187 -7.97 10.05 -10.72
CA HIS A 187 -8.07 10.23 -12.17
C HIS A 187 -7.16 9.25 -12.93
N ARG A 188 -5.88 9.15 -12.53
CA ARG A 188 -4.92 8.23 -13.14
C ARG A 188 -5.38 6.77 -12.99
N ALA A 189 -5.87 6.38 -11.81
CA ALA A 189 -6.37 5.04 -11.57
C ALA A 189 -7.58 4.70 -12.47
N ARG A 190 -8.51 5.63 -12.65
CA ARG A 190 -9.64 5.46 -13.57
C ARG A 190 -9.19 5.33 -15.03
N THR A 191 -8.17 6.09 -15.43
CA THR A 191 -7.56 5.98 -16.76
C THR A 191 -6.90 4.62 -16.96
N ASP A 192 -6.29 4.06 -15.90
CA ASP A 192 -5.71 2.71 -15.88
C ASP A 192 -6.79 1.60 -15.86
N GLY A 193 -8.07 1.95 -15.87
CA GLY A 193 -9.19 1.00 -15.87
C GLY A 193 -9.54 0.40 -14.50
N LEU A 194 -9.08 1.02 -13.42
CA LEU A 194 -9.44 0.66 -12.05
C LEU A 194 -10.72 1.39 -11.61
N HIS A 195 -11.49 0.74 -10.74
CA HIS A 195 -12.51 1.44 -9.96
C HIS A 195 -11.80 2.25 -8.87
N ALA A 196 -11.93 3.57 -8.93
CA ALA A 196 -11.29 4.47 -7.96
C ALA A 196 -12.24 5.60 -7.57
N CYS A 197 -12.24 5.99 -6.30
CA CYS A 197 -13.08 7.05 -5.77
C CYS A 197 -12.45 7.69 -4.53
N SER A 198 -12.95 8.86 -4.14
CA SER A 198 -12.62 9.46 -2.85
C SER A 198 -13.28 8.71 -1.70
N MET A 199 -12.78 8.90 -0.48
CA MET A 199 -13.44 8.36 0.72
C MET A 199 -14.89 8.85 0.82
N ARG A 200 -15.13 10.13 0.54
CA ARG A 200 -16.47 10.72 0.54
C ARG A 200 -17.42 10.05 -0.48
N GLU A 201 -16.93 9.77 -1.70
CA GLU A 201 -17.73 9.04 -2.70
C GLU A 201 -17.99 7.61 -2.25
N TYR A 202 -16.98 6.96 -1.68
CA TYR A 202 -17.06 5.56 -1.26
C TYR A 202 -18.09 5.34 -0.14
N ILE A 203 -18.11 6.18 0.89
CA ILE A 203 -19.02 6.02 2.03
C ILE A 203 -20.51 6.19 1.68
N ARG A 204 -20.82 6.89 0.59
CA ARG A 204 -22.21 7.03 0.10
C ARG A 204 -22.87 5.70 -0.26
N GLY A 205 -22.09 4.66 -0.51
CA GLY A 205 -22.57 3.30 -0.74
C GLY A 205 -23.01 2.55 0.53
N PHE A 206 -22.87 3.12 1.72
CA PHE A 206 -23.21 2.46 2.98
C PHE A 206 -24.57 2.90 3.51
N ALA A 207 -25.26 1.98 4.19
CA ALA A 207 -26.55 2.27 4.81
C ALA A 207 -26.47 3.39 5.88
N ASN A 208 -25.32 3.52 6.54
CA ASN A 208 -25.04 4.53 7.56
C ASN A 208 -24.19 5.69 7.04
N ALA A 209 -24.31 6.04 5.76
CA ALA A 209 -23.52 7.08 5.10
C ALA A 209 -23.50 8.41 5.87
N THR A 210 -24.64 8.86 6.38
CA THR A 210 -24.74 10.11 7.16
C THR A 210 -23.83 10.09 8.40
N GLN A 211 -23.79 8.98 9.13
CA GLN A 211 -22.93 8.86 10.31
C GLN A 211 -21.44 8.82 9.92
N LEU A 212 -21.13 8.19 8.79
CA LEU A 212 -19.77 8.16 8.27
C LEU A 212 -19.32 9.54 7.76
N GLU A 213 -20.23 10.32 7.18
CA GLU A 213 -19.94 11.70 6.74
C GLU A 213 -19.58 12.62 7.90
N GLU A 214 -20.16 12.42 9.09
CA GLU A 214 -19.80 13.15 10.30
C GLU A 214 -18.37 12.88 10.79
N LEU A 215 -17.82 11.70 10.45
CA LEU A 215 -16.45 11.32 10.79
C LEU A 215 -15.42 11.83 9.78
N LEU A 216 -15.86 12.30 8.60
CA LEU A 216 -14.95 12.78 7.58
C LEU A 216 -14.20 14.02 8.06
N SER A 217 -12.89 13.99 7.92
CA SER A 217 -12.06 15.18 8.11
C SER A 217 -12.45 16.27 7.12
N ALA A 218 -12.48 17.51 7.59
CA ALA A 218 -12.71 18.69 6.75
C ALA A 218 -11.59 18.92 5.70
N ARG A 219 -10.44 18.26 5.82
CA ARG A 219 -9.38 18.27 4.83
C ARG A 219 -9.75 17.39 3.65
N THR A 220 -10.64 17.87 2.82
CA THR A 220 -10.98 17.29 1.54
C THR A 220 -10.23 18.02 0.43
N LEU A 221 -9.52 17.26 -0.40
CA LEU A 221 -9.19 17.51 -1.82
C LEU A 221 -8.42 18.80 -2.21
N GLU A 222 -8.20 19.80 -1.38
CA GLU A 222 -7.75 21.10 -1.87
C GLU A 222 -6.37 21.57 -1.40
N GLU A 223 -5.70 20.90 -0.48
CA GLU A 223 -4.41 21.39 0.00
C GLU A 223 -3.33 20.31 -0.07
N ARG A 224 -2.59 20.29 -1.18
CA ARG A 224 -1.15 19.98 -1.10
C ARG A 224 -0.52 21.17 -0.37
N PRO A 225 0.03 21.03 0.83
CA PRO A 225 0.92 22.05 1.34
C PRO A 225 2.13 22.07 0.42
N SER A 226 2.22 23.09 -0.41
CA SER A 226 3.45 23.45 -1.08
C SER A 226 4.43 23.91 0.00
N GLY A 227 5.39 23.07 0.32
CA GLY A 227 6.50 23.44 1.19
C GLY A 227 6.31 22.95 2.62
N ASP A 228 7.05 21.91 2.94
CA ASP A 228 7.79 21.62 4.17
C ASP A 228 8.23 20.13 4.21
N ALA A 229 8.35 19.50 3.04
CA ALA A 229 8.84 18.13 2.91
C ALA A 229 10.39 18.07 2.74
N HIS A 230 11.09 19.21 2.84
CA HIS A 230 12.52 19.27 2.49
C HIS A 230 13.45 18.36 3.31
N GLY A 231 13.10 18.01 4.54
CA GLY A 231 13.99 17.18 5.36
C GLY A 231 13.85 15.67 5.12
N PHE A 232 12.71 15.23 4.54
CA PHE A 232 12.44 13.81 4.35
C PHE A 232 12.75 13.35 2.92
N ASP A 233 12.43 14.18 1.93
CA ASP A 233 12.75 13.92 0.54
C ASP A 233 14.27 13.87 0.32
N GLU A 234 15.04 14.75 1.00
CA GLU A 234 16.50 14.76 0.94
C GLU A 234 17.15 13.46 1.46
N TYR A 235 16.56 12.83 2.48
CA TYR A 235 17.04 11.56 3.01
C TYR A 235 16.87 10.41 2.02
N TRP A 236 15.71 10.31 1.36
CA TRP A 236 15.42 9.25 0.38
C TRP A 236 16.11 9.48 -0.97
N GLU A 237 16.22 10.73 -1.42
CA GLU A 237 16.96 11.08 -2.63
C GLU A 237 18.42 10.72 -2.49
N THR A 238 19.04 10.99 -1.33
CA THR A 238 20.44 10.63 -1.05
C THR A 238 20.63 9.11 -1.04
N GLU A 239 19.71 8.36 -0.45
CA GLU A 239 19.76 6.89 -0.42
C GLU A 239 19.64 6.27 -1.83
N GLN A 240 18.79 6.85 -2.70
CA GLN A 240 18.56 6.34 -4.06
C GLN A 240 19.67 6.75 -5.03
N LEU A 241 20.21 7.95 -4.92
CA LEU A 241 21.36 8.39 -5.70
C LEU A 241 22.59 7.52 -5.43
N GLU A 242 22.82 7.14 -4.16
CA GLU A 242 23.91 6.22 -3.83
C GLU A 242 23.69 4.80 -4.36
N ALA A 243 22.44 4.33 -4.47
CA ALA A 243 22.11 3.05 -5.06
C ALA A 243 22.31 3.05 -6.58
N GLY A 244 21.92 4.14 -7.26
CA GLY A 244 22.07 4.31 -8.72
C GLY A 244 23.51 4.42 -9.18
N VAL A 245 24.36 5.14 -8.45
CA VAL A 245 25.78 5.33 -8.78
C VAL A 245 26.59 4.03 -8.68
N ARG A 246 26.12 3.03 -7.94
CA ARG A 246 26.87 1.77 -7.75
C ARG A 246 26.44 0.60 -8.62
N ALA A 247 25.28 0.65 -9.25
CA ALA A 247 24.95 -0.31 -10.30
C ALA A 247 25.89 -0.20 -11.50
N GLY A 248 26.57 0.93 -11.64
CA GLY A 248 27.59 1.17 -12.69
C GLY A 248 29.03 0.80 -12.34
N THR A 249 29.34 0.40 -11.10
CA THR A 249 30.75 0.26 -10.65
C THR A 249 31.16 -1.15 -10.24
N VAL A 250 30.37 -2.18 -10.53
CA VAL A 250 30.77 -3.59 -10.32
C VAL A 250 31.27 -4.21 -11.61
N HIS A 251 32.11 -3.50 -12.33
CA HIS A 251 33.03 -4.11 -13.29
C HIS A 251 34.39 -3.43 -13.11
N ARG A 252 35.22 -4.02 -12.25
CA ARG A 252 36.68 -4.16 -12.42
C ARG A 252 37.35 -4.55 -11.12
N GLY A 253 38.02 -5.69 -11.20
CA GLY A 253 39.03 -6.15 -10.28
C GLY A 253 38.70 -7.45 -9.60
#